data_0878e2d7d4d962b2ae0623d13e4de29a
#
_entry.id   0878e2d7d4d962b2ae0623d13e4de29a
#
_cell.length_a   1.000
_cell.length_b   1.000
_cell.length_c   1.000
_cell.angle_alpha   90.00
_cell.angle_beta   90.00
_cell.angle_gamma   90.00
#
_symmetry.space_group_name_H-M   'P 1'
#
loop_
_entity.id
_entity.type
_entity.pdbx_description
1 polymer ?
#
loop_
_entity_poly.entity_id
_entity_poly.type
_entity_poly.pdbx_seq_one_letter_code
_entity_poly.pdbx_strand_id
1 'polypeptide(L)'
;MIKEFTINVSEEHISNINNKIKNYPWSSIEDMNGWTHGTNKKYLRELCEYWVSDFEWKKHEKLINSFSNFKTNVDGIEIHFIKEIGSGKNPKPLLLMHGWPGSIVEFLEIIKPLTHPEDFGGNPNEAFTVIVPSLPGFGFSGAPITPFGPRKIAEIMNKLMTENLNYKNYVAQGGDLGATIANWLGYYHASNCKAIHINCLTMRHPDGPQTEEEKAWLNKFNNDQILQDGYRTQQATKPQSLSYAMIDSPVGVAAWILEKMYEWSDLKNNDLESVYSKDVLLANIMVYVLTNTFNTASWIYYGRREEGGRYFPKDFTKIEIPTGIAMFPKEMSAWPPESYIKKIFNVKQITKMNEGGHFPALEKPKYLIEDIKKFFKNN
;
A
#
# COMPACT_ATOMS: atom_id res chain seq x y z
N MET A 1 16.00 -6.43 19.23
CA MET A 1 17.10 -7.00 18.42
C MET A 1 16.57 -7.36 17.04
N ILE A 2 17.27 -6.95 15.98
CA ILE A 2 16.91 -7.28 14.59
C ILE A 2 17.39 -8.70 14.29
N LYS A 3 16.55 -9.51 13.65
CA LYS A 3 16.87 -10.87 13.24
C LYS A 3 16.64 -11.03 11.74
N GLU A 4 17.51 -11.75 11.07
CA GLU A 4 17.26 -12.19 9.69
C GLU A 4 16.01 -13.05 9.64
N PHE A 5 15.26 -12.91 8.56
CA PHE A 5 14.01 -13.63 8.34
C PHE A 5 13.99 -14.21 6.93
N THR A 6 13.58 -15.45 6.81
CA THR A 6 13.38 -16.12 5.53
C THR A 6 11.95 -16.64 5.47
N ILE A 7 11.24 -16.27 4.42
CA ILE A 7 9.90 -16.80 4.16
C ILE A 7 10.06 -18.26 3.72
N ASN A 8 9.41 -19.16 4.41
CA ASN A 8 9.44 -20.59 4.10
C ASN A 8 8.06 -21.21 4.35
N VAL A 9 7.23 -21.20 3.33
CA VAL A 9 5.89 -21.79 3.37
C VAL A 9 5.97 -23.28 3.03
N SER A 10 5.36 -24.14 3.85
CA SER A 10 5.35 -25.58 3.59
C SER A 10 4.50 -25.92 2.36
N GLU A 11 4.92 -26.95 1.63
CA GLU A 11 4.13 -27.50 0.49
C GLU A 11 2.74 -27.98 0.93
N GLU A 12 2.63 -28.48 2.15
CA GLU A 12 1.34 -28.89 2.74
C GLU A 12 0.40 -27.68 2.86
N HIS A 13 0.90 -26.50 3.31
CA HIS A 13 0.09 -25.29 3.43
C HIS A 13 -0.40 -24.82 2.04
N ILE A 14 0.49 -24.80 1.04
CA ILE A 14 0.15 -24.46 -0.34
C ILE A 14 -0.88 -25.43 -0.89
N SER A 15 -0.68 -26.72 -0.69
CA SER A 15 -1.63 -27.78 -1.12
C SER A 15 -3.01 -27.60 -0.49
N ASN A 16 -3.09 -27.24 0.79
CA ASN A 16 -4.35 -27.00 1.49
C ASN A 16 -5.10 -25.79 0.89
N ILE A 17 -4.39 -24.70 0.53
CA ILE A 17 -4.97 -23.56 -0.17
C ILE A 17 -5.50 -23.99 -1.54
N ASN A 18 -4.70 -24.70 -2.34
CA ASN A 18 -5.10 -25.18 -3.65
C ASN A 18 -6.33 -26.10 -3.59
N ASN A 19 -6.43 -26.94 -2.55
CA ASN A 19 -7.61 -27.79 -2.35
C ASN A 19 -8.87 -26.98 -2.06
N LYS A 20 -8.78 -25.90 -1.28
CA LYS A 20 -9.91 -24.99 -1.03
C LYS A 20 -10.37 -24.31 -2.33
N ILE A 21 -9.44 -23.89 -3.18
CA ILE A 21 -9.75 -23.27 -4.47
C ILE A 21 -10.44 -24.27 -5.42
N LYS A 22 -9.90 -25.48 -5.54
CA LYS A 22 -10.47 -26.56 -6.39
C LYS A 22 -11.90 -26.92 -5.98
N ASN A 23 -12.18 -26.92 -4.69
CA ASN A 23 -13.49 -27.32 -4.13
C ASN A 23 -14.47 -26.14 -3.97
N TYR A 24 -14.16 -24.94 -4.49
CA TYR A 24 -15.02 -23.78 -4.36
C TYR A 24 -16.35 -23.97 -5.10
N PRO A 25 -17.52 -23.69 -4.47
CA PRO A 25 -18.84 -24.01 -5.02
C PRO A 25 -19.31 -22.99 -6.06
N TRP A 26 -18.67 -22.94 -7.22
CA TRP A 26 -18.94 -21.98 -8.30
C TRP A 26 -20.40 -21.97 -8.78
N SER A 27 -21.08 -23.11 -8.72
CA SER A 27 -22.50 -23.24 -9.14
C SER A 27 -23.47 -22.48 -8.25
N SER A 28 -23.04 -22.12 -7.02
CA SER A 28 -23.87 -21.40 -6.06
C SER A 28 -23.80 -19.87 -6.21
N ILE A 29 -23.06 -19.38 -7.21
CA ILE A 29 -22.91 -17.94 -7.48
C ILE A 29 -23.41 -17.67 -8.91
N GLU A 30 -24.41 -16.81 -9.03
CA GLU A 30 -24.90 -16.35 -10.32
C GLU A 30 -23.87 -15.48 -11.04
N ASP A 31 -23.87 -15.56 -12.37
CA ASP A 31 -23.02 -14.68 -13.19
C ASP A 31 -23.80 -13.41 -13.55
N MET A 32 -23.38 -12.30 -12.95
CA MET A 32 -24.00 -10.99 -13.18
C MET A 32 -23.37 -10.24 -14.36
N ASN A 33 -22.49 -10.87 -15.11
CA ASN A 33 -21.73 -10.32 -16.24
C ASN A 33 -21.00 -9.00 -15.94
N GLY A 34 -19.67 -8.99 -16.14
CA GLY A 34 -18.82 -7.81 -15.95
C GLY A 34 -18.47 -7.54 -14.49
N TRP A 35 -18.04 -6.31 -14.21
CA TRP A 35 -17.52 -5.87 -12.91
C TRP A 35 -18.46 -4.93 -12.15
N THR A 36 -19.61 -4.60 -12.70
CA THR A 36 -20.55 -3.59 -12.15
C THR A 36 -21.08 -3.96 -10.75
N HIS A 37 -21.18 -5.25 -10.46
CA HIS A 37 -21.70 -5.74 -9.19
C HIS A 37 -20.61 -6.37 -8.30
N GLY A 38 -19.35 -6.08 -8.59
CA GLY A 38 -18.18 -6.64 -7.93
C GLY A 38 -17.33 -7.47 -8.90
N THR A 39 -16.50 -8.34 -8.36
CA THR A 39 -15.54 -9.12 -9.16
C THR A 39 -16.22 -10.02 -10.18
N ASN A 40 -15.78 -9.91 -11.42
CA ASN A 40 -16.28 -10.70 -12.54
C ASN A 40 -16.08 -12.20 -12.29
N LYS A 41 -17.17 -12.96 -12.27
CA LYS A 41 -17.15 -14.40 -11.97
C LYS A 41 -16.30 -15.20 -12.96
N LYS A 42 -16.40 -14.90 -14.25
CA LYS A 42 -15.64 -15.58 -15.29
C LYS A 42 -14.14 -15.37 -15.12
N TYR A 43 -13.72 -14.10 -14.97
CA TYR A 43 -12.32 -13.76 -14.75
C TYR A 43 -11.76 -14.40 -13.47
N LEU A 44 -12.49 -14.29 -12.35
CA LEU A 44 -12.08 -14.88 -11.09
C LEU A 44 -11.91 -16.40 -11.20
N ARG A 45 -12.80 -17.09 -11.90
CA ARG A 45 -12.71 -18.53 -12.13
C ARG A 45 -11.49 -18.89 -12.97
N GLU A 46 -11.26 -18.20 -14.08
CA GLU A 46 -10.07 -18.38 -14.93
C GLU A 46 -8.77 -18.12 -14.15
N LEU A 47 -8.74 -17.09 -13.30
CA LEU A 47 -7.60 -16.82 -12.42
C LEU A 47 -7.40 -17.92 -11.37
N CYS A 48 -8.47 -18.46 -10.79
CA CYS A 48 -8.41 -19.58 -9.85
C CYS A 48 -7.95 -20.89 -10.52
N GLU A 49 -8.36 -21.14 -11.77
CA GLU A 49 -7.85 -22.26 -12.56
C GLU A 49 -6.34 -22.11 -12.79
N TYR A 50 -5.88 -20.94 -13.22
CA TYR A 50 -4.45 -20.62 -13.33
C TYR A 50 -3.72 -20.75 -11.98
N TRP A 51 -4.32 -20.30 -10.88
CA TRP A 51 -3.73 -20.36 -9.55
C TRP A 51 -3.36 -21.79 -9.14
N VAL A 52 -4.19 -22.77 -9.46
CA VAL A 52 -3.93 -24.17 -9.08
C VAL A 52 -3.17 -24.98 -10.12
N SER A 53 -3.07 -24.53 -11.39
CA SER A 53 -2.37 -25.25 -12.46
C SER A 53 -0.97 -24.72 -12.75
N ASP A 54 -0.79 -23.39 -12.80
CA ASP A 54 0.41 -22.75 -13.35
C ASP A 54 1.15 -21.84 -12.36
N PHE A 55 0.43 -21.24 -11.41
CA PHE A 55 1.04 -20.33 -10.45
C PHE A 55 1.91 -21.10 -9.43
N GLU A 56 3.16 -20.67 -9.28
CA GLU A 56 4.12 -21.28 -8.37
C GLU A 56 4.52 -20.28 -7.27
N TRP A 57 3.87 -20.38 -6.09
CA TRP A 57 4.26 -19.52 -4.94
C TRP A 57 5.76 -19.55 -4.65
N LYS A 58 6.40 -20.71 -4.77
CA LYS A 58 7.84 -20.86 -4.48
C LYS A 58 8.75 -19.97 -5.33
N LYS A 59 8.32 -19.60 -6.54
CA LYS A 59 9.06 -18.61 -7.36
C LYS A 59 8.98 -17.23 -6.73
N HIS A 60 7.82 -16.82 -6.25
CA HIS A 60 7.61 -15.53 -5.58
C HIS A 60 8.25 -15.49 -4.19
N GLU A 61 8.16 -16.58 -3.43
CA GLU A 61 8.90 -16.75 -2.16
C GLU A 61 10.41 -16.56 -2.37
N LYS A 62 10.97 -17.19 -3.42
CA LYS A 62 12.39 -17.05 -3.77
C LYS A 62 12.71 -15.61 -4.20
N LEU A 63 11.84 -14.94 -4.95
CA LEU A 63 12.01 -13.56 -5.34
C LEU A 63 12.03 -12.63 -4.12
N ILE A 64 11.08 -12.77 -3.19
CA ILE A 64 11.04 -11.97 -1.97
C ILE A 64 12.26 -12.26 -1.10
N ASN A 65 12.67 -13.52 -0.98
CA ASN A 65 13.85 -13.94 -0.23
C ASN A 65 15.19 -13.56 -0.91
N SER A 66 15.18 -13.10 -2.15
CA SER A 66 16.39 -12.55 -2.79
C SER A 66 16.74 -11.15 -2.28
N PHE A 67 15.82 -10.51 -1.57
CA PHE A 67 16.08 -9.30 -0.80
C PHE A 67 16.42 -9.65 0.66
N SER A 68 17.09 -8.74 1.34
CA SER A 68 17.44 -8.89 2.76
C SER A 68 16.22 -8.66 3.63
N ASN A 69 15.62 -9.73 4.12
CA ASN A 69 14.41 -9.70 4.97
C ASN A 69 14.79 -9.80 6.45
N PHE A 70 14.10 -9.02 7.28
CA PHE A 70 14.35 -8.96 8.72
C PHE A 70 13.06 -8.91 9.52
N LYS A 71 13.16 -9.25 10.80
CA LYS A 71 12.13 -9.00 11.80
C LYS A 71 12.71 -8.33 13.04
N THR A 72 11.94 -7.44 13.65
CA THR A 72 12.29 -6.83 14.94
C THR A 72 11.04 -6.49 15.73
N ASN A 73 11.14 -6.44 17.05
CA ASN A 73 10.03 -6.01 17.89
C ASN A 73 10.03 -4.47 18.02
N VAL A 74 8.87 -3.87 17.78
CA VAL A 74 8.60 -2.45 18.00
C VAL A 74 7.30 -2.33 18.81
N ASP A 75 7.38 -1.80 20.01
CA ASP A 75 6.24 -1.66 20.94
C ASP A 75 5.43 -2.96 21.14
N GLY A 76 6.10 -4.10 21.23
CA GLY A 76 5.46 -5.41 21.43
C GLY A 76 4.99 -6.09 20.15
N ILE A 77 5.09 -5.45 18.99
CA ILE A 77 4.70 -6.02 17.71
C ILE A 77 5.93 -6.42 16.92
N GLU A 78 5.96 -7.65 16.42
CA GLU A 78 7.03 -8.12 15.54
C GLU A 78 6.83 -7.54 14.14
N ILE A 79 7.69 -6.64 13.72
CA ILE A 79 7.64 -5.98 12.40
C ILE A 79 8.60 -6.69 11.45
N HIS A 80 8.05 -7.21 10.36
CA HIS A 80 8.80 -7.67 9.20
C HIS A 80 9.12 -6.49 8.28
N PHE A 81 10.33 -6.47 7.72
CA PHE A 81 10.71 -5.50 6.70
C PHE A 81 11.82 -6.02 5.79
N ILE A 82 11.79 -5.58 4.53
CA ILE A 82 12.92 -5.68 3.62
C ILE A 82 13.82 -4.47 3.87
N LYS A 83 15.14 -4.67 3.91
CA LYS A 83 16.12 -3.59 3.99
C LYS A 83 17.22 -3.81 2.98
N GLU A 84 17.28 -2.97 1.95
CA GLU A 84 18.36 -2.99 0.96
C GLU A 84 19.19 -1.72 1.07
N ILE A 85 20.50 -1.90 1.21
CA ILE A 85 21.44 -0.80 1.34
C ILE A 85 21.77 -0.25 -0.05
N GLY A 86 21.72 1.07 -0.18
CA GLY A 86 22.06 1.74 -1.44
C GLY A 86 23.55 1.73 -1.74
N SER A 87 23.90 1.73 -3.01
CA SER A 87 25.28 1.66 -3.52
C SER A 87 26.09 2.92 -3.30
N GLY A 88 25.46 4.06 -3.09
CA GLY A 88 26.14 5.34 -2.93
C GLY A 88 26.95 5.46 -1.62
N LYS A 89 27.80 6.49 -1.53
CA LYS A 89 28.64 6.73 -0.36
C LYS A 89 27.83 7.00 0.92
N ASN A 90 26.71 7.72 0.80
CA ASN A 90 25.81 8.05 1.91
C ASN A 90 24.34 7.96 1.43
N PRO A 91 23.82 6.75 1.15
CA PRO A 91 22.47 6.60 0.62
C PRO A 91 21.43 7.04 1.66
N LYS A 92 20.51 7.91 1.22
CA LYS A 92 19.46 8.47 2.07
C LYS A 92 18.50 7.35 2.49
N PRO A 93 18.20 7.18 3.80
CA PRO A 93 17.22 6.17 4.23
C PRO A 93 15.82 6.54 3.76
N LEU A 94 15.19 5.65 3.00
CA LEU A 94 13.85 5.81 2.42
C LEU A 94 12.92 4.71 2.95
N LEU A 95 11.88 5.12 3.65
CA LEU A 95 10.80 4.25 4.11
C LEU A 95 9.71 4.21 3.04
N LEU A 96 9.46 3.03 2.43
CA LEU A 96 8.39 2.79 1.46
C LEU A 96 7.22 2.06 2.13
N MET A 97 6.03 2.63 2.10
CA MET A 97 4.86 2.11 2.81
C MET A 97 3.71 1.84 1.87
N HIS A 98 3.30 0.57 1.82
CA HIS A 98 2.11 0.12 1.10
C HIS A 98 0.82 0.50 1.82
N GLY A 99 -0.31 0.20 1.20
CA GLY A 99 -1.64 0.32 1.80
C GLY A 99 -2.45 -0.96 1.70
N TRP A 100 -3.77 -0.83 1.68
CA TRP A 100 -4.70 -1.92 1.48
C TRP A 100 -5.37 -1.79 0.09
N PRO A 101 -5.51 -2.85 -0.72
CA PRO A 101 -5.19 -4.26 -0.43
C PRO A 101 -3.78 -4.68 -0.88
N GLY A 102 -2.84 -3.79 -0.82
CA GLY A 102 -1.46 -4.05 -1.21
C GLY A 102 -0.63 -4.74 -0.12
N SER A 103 0.63 -4.97 -0.44
CA SER A 103 1.65 -5.56 0.43
C SER A 103 3.04 -5.12 -0.01
N ILE A 104 4.09 -5.72 0.57
CA ILE A 104 5.47 -5.52 0.11
C ILE A 104 5.67 -5.86 -1.38
N VAL A 105 4.78 -6.68 -1.95
CA VAL A 105 4.83 -7.08 -3.36
C VAL A 105 4.76 -5.86 -4.29
N GLU A 106 4.07 -4.80 -3.89
CA GLU A 106 3.99 -3.55 -4.67
C GLU A 106 5.36 -2.97 -5.02
N PHE A 107 6.34 -3.14 -4.14
CA PHE A 107 7.61 -2.43 -4.27
C PHE A 107 8.77 -3.28 -4.83
N LEU A 108 8.57 -4.58 -5.05
CA LEU A 108 9.67 -5.48 -5.42
C LEU A 108 10.42 -5.00 -6.68
N GLU A 109 9.71 -4.44 -7.66
CA GLU A 109 10.31 -3.95 -8.91
C GLU A 109 11.05 -2.61 -8.74
N ILE A 110 10.70 -1.80 -7.73
CA ILE A 110 11.30 -0.48 -7.55
C ILE A 110 12.46 -0.46 -6.56
N ILE A 111 12.63 -1.51 -5.73
CA ILE A 111 13.70 -1.57 -4.73
C ILE A 111 15.07 -1.45 -5.39
N LYS A 112 15.40 -2.31 -6.35
CA LYS A 112 16.74 -2.32 -7.00
C LYS A 112 17.04 -1.01 -7.75
N PRO A 113 16.14 -0.44 -8.58
CA PRO A 113 16.38 0.86 -9.21
C PRO A 113 16.55 2.03 -8.25
N LEU A 114 16.03 1.94 -7.03
CA LEU A 114 16.22 2.95 -5.99
C LEU A 114 17.50 2.72 -5.18
N THR A 115 17.95 1.48 -5.02
CA THR A 115 19.14 1.15 -4.22
C THR A 115 20.41 1.09 -5.06
N HIS A 116 20.34 0.65 -6.30
CA HIS A 116 21.47 0.49 -7.25
C HIS A 116 21.11 1.15 -8.58
N PRO A 117 20.93 2.48 -8.61
CA PRO A 117 20.49 3.18 -9.81
C PRO A 117 21.46 3.03 -10.99
N GLU A 118 22.75 2.79 -10.75
CA GLU A 118 23.77 2.55 -11.78
C GLU A 118 23.49 1.34 -12.65
N ASP A 119 22.87 0.30 -12.12
CA ASP A 119 22.47 -0.90 -12.88
C ASP A 119 21.34 -0.59 -13.88
N PHE A 120 20.69 0.57 -13.72
CA PHE A 120 19.59 1.08 -14.54
C PHE A 120 19.95 2.39 -15.27
N GLY A 121 21.24 2.69 -15.44
CA GLY A 121 21.72 3.88 -16.13
C GLY A 121 21.66 5.18 -15.31
N GLY A 122 21.40 5.08 -14.00
CA GLY A 122 21.35 6.23 -13.07
C GLY A 122 22.69 6.51 -12.38
N ASN A 123 22.67 7.46 -11.45
CA ASN A 123 23.86 7.86 -10.68
C ASN A 123 23.83 7.18 -9.29
N PRO A 124 24.90 6.44 -8.88
CA PRO A 124 24.96 5.81 -7.56
C PRO A 124 24.85 6.82 -6.39
N ASN A 125 25.22 8.09 -6.58
CA ASN A 125 25.03 9.11 -5.55
C ASN A 125 23.56 9.49 -5.31
N GLU A 126 22.63 9.02 -6.13
CA GLU A 126 21.18 9.16 -5.98
C GLU A 126 20.51 7.92 -5.36
N ALA A 127 21.32 6.95 -4.94
CA ALA A 127 20.84 5.73 -4.29
C ALA A 127 20.21 6.01 -2.94
N PHE A 128 19.22 5.19 -2.59
CA PHE A 128 18.59 5.16 -1.27
C PHE A 128 18.94 3.87 -0.55
N THR A 129 19.04 3.91 0.77
CA THR A 129 18.84 2.70 1.58
C THR A 129 17.34 2.54 1.79
N VAL A 130 16.76 1.52 1.18
CA VAL A 130 15.31 1.32 1.13
C VAL A 130 14.86 0.38 2.25
N ILE A 131 13.83 0.80 2.99
CA ILE A 131 13.16 0.01 4.01
C ILE A 131 11.69 -0.17 3.61
N VAL A 132 11.25 -1.43 3.42
CA VAL A 132 9.87 -1.79 3.03
C VAL A 132 9.27 -2.68 4.11
N PRO A 133 8.55 -2.12 5.08
CA PRO A 133 7.88 -2.93 6.09
C PRO A 133 6.63 -3.61 5.53
N SER A 134 6.32 -4.83 6.00
CA SER A 134 4.92 -5.22 6.12
C SER A 134 4.32 -4.41 7.24
N LEU A 135 3.25 -3.66 6.98
CA LEU A 135 2.62 -2.85 8.02
C LEU A 135 2.11 -3.73 9.18
N PRO A 136 1.98 -3.20 10.41
CA PRO A 136 1.41 -3.96 11.53
C PRO A 136 0.07 -4.60 11.17
N GLY A 137 -0.05 -5.91 11.36
CA GLY A 137 -1.23 -6.68 10.97
C GLY A 137 -1.31 -7.12 9.51
N PHE A 138 -0.31 -6.78 8.69
CA PHE A 138 -0.24 -7.18 7.28
C PHE A 138 0.90 -8.19 7.05
N GLY A 139 0.66 -9.11 6.15
CA GLY A 139 1.68 -10.01 5.62
C GLY A 139 2.49 -10.68 6.72
N PHE A 140 3.80 -10.51 6.68
CA PHE A 140 4.72 -11.22 7.59
C PHE A 140 4.97 -10.51 8.92
N SER A 141 4.31 -9.36 9.17
CA SER A 141 4.33 -8.68 10.47
C SER A 141 3.30 -9.25 11.43
N GLY A 142 3.59 -9.12 12.72
CA GLY A 142 2.65 -9.43 13.79
C GLY A 142 1.45 -8.46 13.80
N ALA A 143 0.35 -8.92 14.36
CA ALA A 143 -0.84 -8.11 14.56
C ALA A 143 -0.79 -7.38 15.92
N PRO A 144 -1.37 -6.18 16.02
CA PRO A 144 -1.64 -5.55 17.30
C PRO A 144 -2.67 -6.37 18.11
N ILE A 145 -2.68 -6.20 19.43
CA ILE A 145 -3.67 -6.85 20.30
C ILE A 145 -5.08 -6.26 20.07
N THR A 146 -5.15 -4.97 19.76
CA THR A 146 -6.38 -4.23 19.46
C THR A 146 -6.18 -3.41 18.19
N PRO A 147 -7.26 -3.17 17.40
CA PRO A 147 -7.18 -2.33 16.22
C PRO A 147 -6.67 -0.92 16.53
N PHE A 148 -5.72 -0.44 15.74
CA PHE A 148 -5.29 0.95 15.74
C PHE A 148 -5.06 1.45 14.29
N GLY A 149 -5.04 2.76 14.12
CA GLY A 149 -5.03 3.38 12.80
C GLY A 149 -3.66 3.88 12.34
N PRO A 150 -3.64 4.59 11.21
CA PRO A 150 -2.42 5.07 10.58
C PRO A 150 -1.57 6.00 11.45
N ARG A 151 -2.17 6.75 12.38
CA ARG A 151 -1.44 7.63 13.30
C ARG A 151 -0.56 6.80 14.25
N LYS A 152 -1.09 5.75 14.86
CA LYS A 152 -0.29 4.86 15.71
C LYS A 152 0.72 4.07 14.90
N ILE A 153 0.38 3.66 13.68
CA ILE A 153 1.35 3.01 12.77
C ILE A 153 2.52 3.95 12.45
N ALA A 154 2.27 5.23 12.21
CA ALA A 154 3.34 6.22 11.99
C ALA A 154 4.32 6.29 13.18
N GLU A 155 3.83 6.27 14.42
CA GLU A 155 4.68 6.18 15.61
C GLU A 155 5.56 4.93 15.59
N ILE A 156 4.98 3.77 15.29
CA ILE A 156 5.70 2.48 15.20
C ILE A 156 6.76 2.53 14.08
N MET A 157 6.42 3.07 12.92
CA MET A 157 7.37 3.20 11.80
C MET A 157 8.49 4.19 12.13
N ASN A 158 8.19 5.29 12.82
CA ASN A 158 9.24 6.20 13.30
C ASN A 158 10.20 5.50 14.28
N LYS A 159 9.68 4.73 15.24
CA LYS A 159 10.51 3.93 16.17
C LYS A 159 11.33 2.86 15.44
N LEU A 160 10.74 2.16 14.46
CA LEU A 160 11.48 1.24 13.60
C LEU A 160 12.70 1.93 12.98
N MET A 161 12.49 3.11 12.39
CA MET A 161 13.58 3.84 11.74
C MET A 161 14.61 4.38 12.75
N THR A 162 14.17 5.00 13.85
CA THR A 162 15.05 5.78 14.74
C THR A 162 15.67 4.96 15.87
N GLU A 163 14.95 3.97 16.41
CA GLU A 163 15.38 3.20 17.57
C GLU A 163 15.94 1.84 17.15
N ASN A 164 15.25 1.11 16.27
CA ASN A 164 15.69 -0.21 15.84
C ASN A 164 16.78 -0.15 14.76
N LEU A 165 16.60 0.70 13.73
CA LEU A 165 17.51 0.85 12.60
C LEU A 165 18.55 1.96 12.78
N ASN A 166 18.39 2.80 13.81
CA ASN A 166 19.29 3.92 14.14
C ASN A 166 19.41 5.00 13.03
N TYR A 167 18.38 5.16 12.18
CA TYR A 167 18.29 6.24 11.21
C TYR A 167 17.62 7.46 11.84
N LYS A 168 18.42 8.38 12.41
CA LYS A 168 17.92 9.60 13.06
C LYS A 168 17.22 10.55 12.09
N ASN A 169 17.63 10.54 10.83
CA ASN A 169 17.01 11.29 9.74
C ASN A 169 16.68 10.32 8.59
N TYR A 170 15.46 10.38 8.12
CA TYR A 170 14.98 9.58 7.00
C TYR A 170 13.93 10.34 6.18
N VAL A 171 13.60 9.82 5.01
CA VAL A 171 12.48 10.29 4.17
C VAL A 171 11.49 9.17 3.98
N ALA A 172 10.24 9.50 3.69
CA ALA A 172 9.19 8.50 3.55
C ALA A 172 8.38 8.69 2.26
N GLN A 173 7.99 7.58 1.65
CA GLN A 173 7.08 7.52 0.52
C GLN A 173 5.92 6.59 0.84
N GLY A 174 4.70 6.92 0.38
CA GLY A 174 3.55 6.05 0.51
C GLY A 174 2.42 6.39 -0.45
N GLY A 175 1.69 5.35 -0.85
CA GLY A 175 0.39 5.40 -1.49
C GLY A 175 -0.71 4.94 -0.51
N ASP A 176 -1.98 5.14 -0.81
CA ASP A 176 -3.12 4.68 -0.02
C ASP A 176 -2.98 4.98 1.49
N LEU A 177 -3.08 3.96 2.34
CA LEU A 177 -2.84 4.08 3.79
C LEU A 177 -1.38 4.39 4.11
N GLY A 178 -0.44 3.97 3.27
CA GLY A 178 0.97 4.39 3.36
C GLY A 178 1.13 5.91 3.22
N ALA A 179 0.35 6.56 2.34
CA ALA A 179 0.30 8.02 2.26
C ALA A 179 -0.30 8.64 3.54
N THR A 180 -1.33 8.01 4.12
CA THR A 180 -1.87 8.47 5.42
C THR A 180 -0.82 8.39 6.52
N ILE A 181 -0.05 7.29 6.57
CA ILE A 181 1.04 7.11 7.55
C ILE A 181 2.14 8.15 7.31
N ALA A 182 2.54 8.39 6.04
CA ALA A 182 3.52 9.42 5.69
C ALA A 182 3.07 10.82 6.16
N ASN A 183 1.79 11.13 6.03
CA ASN A 183 1.23 12.39 6.52
C ASN A 183 1.38 12.53 8.05
N TRP A 184 1.12 11.48 8.81
CA TRP A 184 1.32 11.49 10.27
C TRP A 184 2.79 11.53 10.66
N LEU A 185 3.69 10.90 9.88
CA LEU A 185 5.13 11.04 10.06
C LEU A 185 5.56 12.50 9.86
N GLY A 186 5.07 13.15 8.80
CA GLY A 186 5.37 14.55 8.52
C GLY A 186 4.82 15.52 9.56
N TYR A 187 3.70 15.18 10.18
CA TYR A 187 3.08 16.05 11.19
C TYR A 187 3.65 15.86 12.58
N TYR A 188 3.75 14.62 13.08
CA TYR A 188 4.19 14.36 14.46
C TYR A 188 5.68 14.02 14.61
N HIS A 189 6.34 13.59 13.53
CA HIS A 189 7.72 13.10 13.59
C HIS A 189 8.69 13.87 12.68
N ALA A 190 8.40 15.14 12.41
CA ALA A 190 9.22 16.04 11.57
C ALA A 190 10.66 16.19 12.06
N SER A 191 10.92 15.94 13.35
CA SER A 191 12.28 15.91 13.90
C SER A 191 13.16 14.83 13.29
N ASN A 192 12.55 13.74 12.77
CA ASN A 192 13.23 12.60 12.18
C ASN A 192 12.87 12.41 10.69
N CYS A 193 11.59 12.43 10.35
CA CYS A 193 11.13 12.39 8.97
C CYS A 193 11.33 13.76 8.31
N LYS A 194 12.28 13.85 7.37
CA LYS A 194 12.71 15.14 6.82
C LYS A 194 11.95 15.59 5.59
N ALA A 195 11.38 14.67 4.85
CA ALA A 195 10.51 14.94 3.71
C ALA A 195 9.60 13.75 3.46
N ILE A 196 8.44 13.99 2.86
CA ILE A 196 7.50 12.95 2.45
C ILE A 196 7.17 13.08 0.96
N HIS A 197 6.98 11.94 0.31
CA HIS A 197 6.48 11.84 -1.05
C HIS A 197 5.21 10.98 -1.04
N ILE A 198 4.12 11.46 -1.65
CA ILE A 198 2.84 10.76 -1.68
C ILE A 198 2.25 10.69 -3.09
N ASN A 199 1.58 9.60 -3.41
CA ASN A 199 0.83 9.42 -4.65
C ASN A 199 -0.68 9.23 -4.44
N CYS A 200 -1.17 9.55 -3.25
CA CYS A 200 -2.59 9.54 -2.92
C CYS A 200 -2.87 10.59 -1.83
N LEU A 201 -3.97 11.33 -1.93
CA LEU A 201 -4.35 12.30 -0.90
C LEU A 201 -5.49 11.76 -0.05
N THR A 202 -5.16 11.29 1.13
CA THR A 202 -6.07 10.57 2.02
C THR A 202 -6.54 11.35 3.25
N MET A 203 -5.85 12.45 3.58
CA MET A 203 -6.17 13.29 4.73
C MET A 203 -6.69 14.66 4.31
N ARG A 204 -7.50 15.28 5.16
CA ARG A 204 -8.17 16.55 4.92
C ARG A 204 -7.85 17.56 6.01
N HIS A 205 -7.81 18.83 5.63
CA HIS A 205 -7.71 19.94 6.57
C HIS A 205 -8.97 19.99 7.45
N PRO A 206 -8.86 20.24 8.77
CA PRO A 206 -10.02 20.25 9.67
C PRO A 206 -11.07 21.31 9.31
N ASP A 207 -10.67 22.45 8.73
CA ASP A 207 -11.60 23.50 8.31
C ASP A 207 -12.36 23.13 7.02
N GLY A 208 -12.01 22.00 6.37
CA GLY A 208 -12.64 21.59 5.12
C GLY A 208 -12.35 22.54 3.94
N PRO A 209 -13.13 22.42 2.85
CA PRO A 209 -13.01 23.26 1.67
C PRO A 209 -13.55 24.67 1.94
N GLN A 210 -12.84 25.69 1.46
CA GLN A 210 -13.22 27.10 1.68
C GLN A 210 -13.69 27.78 0.39
N THR A 211 -13.06 27.49 -0.75
CA THR A 211 -13.43 28.05 -2.05
C THR A 211 -14.52 27.23 -2.75
N GLU A 212 -15.21 27.81 -3.72
CA GLU A 212 -16.22 27.10 -4.50
C GLU A 212 -15.61 25.93 -5.29
N GLU A 213 -14.40 26.07 -5.81
CA GLU A 213 -13.67 24.99 -6.48
C GLU A 213 -13.38 23.83 -5.54
N GLU A 214 -12.93 24.12 -4.31
CA GLU A 214 -12.66 23.09 -3.30
C GLU A 214 -13.95 22.38 -2.83
N LYS A 215 -15.06 23.12 -2.73
CA LYS A 215 -16.39 22.55 -2.41
C LYS A 215 -16.90 21.66 -3.53
N ALA A 216 -16.76 22.11 -4.78
CA ALA A 216 -17.13 21.33 -5.96
C ALA A 216 -16.33 20.02 -6.05
N TRP A 217 -15.02 20.07 -5.80
CA TRP A 217 -14.18 18.88 -5.70
C TRP A 217 -14.68 17.93 -4.61
N LEU A 218 -14.92 18.42 -3.38
CA LEU A 218 -15.36 17.55 -2.29
C LEU A 218 -16.72 16.92 -2.56
N ASN A 219 -17.65 17.66 -3.18
CA ASN A 219 -18.95 17.12 -3.60
C ASN A 219 -18.79 16.01 -4.65
N LYS A 220 -17.93 16.25 -5.67
CA LYS A 220 -17.62 15.21 -6.66
C LYS A 220 -16.99 13.99 -5.99
N PHE A 221 -15.97 14.19 -5.14
CA PHE A 221 -15.33 13.13 -4.38
C PHE A 221 -16.36 12.29 -3.60
N ASN A 222 -17.27 12.93 -2.86
CA ASN A 222 -18.27 12.22 -2.06
C ASN A 222 -19.25 11.42 -2.95
N ASN A 223 -19.65 11.97 -4.09
CA ASN A 223 -20.52 11.27 -5.03
C ASN A 223 -19.82 10.05 -5.66
N ASP A 224 -18.56 10.20 -6.08
CA ASP A 224 -17.77 9.11 -6.65
C ASP A 224 -17.58 7.97 -5.63
N GLN A 225 -17.51 8.29 -4.33
CA GLN A 225 -17.31 7.29 -3.26
C GLN A 225 -18.58 6.51 -2.89
N ILE A 226 -19.78 6.95 -3.23
CA ILE A 226 -21.04 6.31 -2.82
C ILE A 226 -21.08 4.81 -3.20
N LEU A 227 -20.65 4.47 -4.41
CA LEU A 227 -20.62 3.11 -4.90
C LEU A 227 -19.36 2.33 -4.50
N GLN A 228 -18.29 3.03 -4.12
CA GLN A 228 -17.00 2.41 -3.85
C GLN A 228 -16.69 2.19 -2.36
N ASP A 229 -17.39 2.87 -1.46
CA ASP A 229 -17.09 2.88 -0.03
C ASP A 229 -17.60 1.66 0.75
N GLY A 230 -18.29 0.72 0.13
CA GLY A 230 -18.85 -0.46 0.79
C GLY A 230 -17.79 -1.25 1.57
N TYR A 231 -16.65 -1.55 0.93
CA TYR A 231 -15.54 -2.27 1.54
C TYR A 231 -14.98 -1.52 2.75
N ARG A 232 -14.75 -0.21 2.59
CA ARG A 232 -14.19 0.64 3.65
C ARG A 232 -15.12 0.76 4.84
N THR A 233 -16.41 0.94 4.60
CA THR A 233 -17.43 1.01 5.64
C THR A 233 -17.51 -0.31 6.42
N GLN A 234 -17.50 -1.45 5.73
CA GLN A 234 -17.49 -2.77 6.35
C GLN A 234 -16.23 -2.95 7.23
N GLN A 235 -15.05 -2.67 6.68
CA GLN A 235 -13.79 -2.81 7.39
C GLN A 235 -13.60 -1.78 8.53
N ALA A 236 -14.21 -0.58 8.41
CA ALA A 236 -14.17 0.43 9.47
C ALA A 236 -15.18 0.23 10.58
N THR A 237 -16.18 -0.64 10.43
CA THR A 237 -17.26 -0.83 11.41
C THR A 237 -17.30 -2.22 12.01
N LYS A 238 -17.28 -3.26 11.20
CA LYS A 238 -17.42 -4.66 11.59
C LYS A 238 -16.43 -5.57 10.85
N PRO A 239 -15.09 -5.29 10.92
CA PRO A 239 -14.10 -6.06 10.19
C PRO A 239 -14.10 -7.55 10.53
N GLN A 240 -14.32 -7.90 11.80
CA GLN A 240 -14.29 -9.27 12.26
C GLN A 240 -15.37 -10.14 11.63
N SER A 241 -16.59 -9.61 11.41
CA SER A 241 -17.69 -10.40 10.82
C SER A 241 -17.36 -10.88 9.41
N LEU A 242 -16.77 -10.00 8.59
CA LEU A 242 -16.31 -10.35 7.24
C LEU A 242 -15.16 -11.36 7.29
N SER A 243 -14.26 -11.23 8.26
CA SER A 243 -13.05 -12.02 8.37
C SER A 243 -13.30 -13.51 8.58
N TYR A 244 -14.41 -13.90 9.23
CA TYR A 244 -14.78 -15.32 9.37
C TYR A 244 -15.01 -16.02 8.01
N ALA A 245 -15.57 -15.31 7.03
CA ALA A 245 -15.73 -15.84 5.68
C ALA A 245 -14.41 -15.82 4.89
N MET A 246 -13.63 -14.73 5.02
CA MET A 246 -12.41 -14.52 4.26
C MET A 246 -11.26 -15.45 4.66
N ILE A 247 -11.11 -15.75 5.95
CA ILE A 247 -10.02 -16.63 6.45
C ILE A 247 -10.14 -18.06 5.91
N ASP A 248 -11.35 -18.51 5.63
CA ASP A 248 -11.58 -19.86 5.10
C ASP A 248 -11.62 -19.92 3.57
N SER A 249 -11.81 -18.81 2.89
CA SER A 249 -11.98 -18.75 1.44
C SER A 249 -10.88 -17.98 0.73
N PRO A 250 -9.84 -18.65 0.19
CA PRO A 250 -8.86 -18.00 -0.70
C PRO A 250 -9.53 -17.30 -1.90
N VAL A 251 -10.59 -17.92 -2.45
CA VAL A 251 -11.37 -17.34 -3.57
C VAL A 251 -12.11 -16.06 -3.12
N GLY A 252 -12.64 -16.03 -1.89
CA GLY A 252 -13.28 -14.85 -1.33
C GLY A 252 -12.29 -13.69 -1.14
N VAL A 253 -11.09 -13.98 -0.61
CA VAL A 253 -10.01 -13.00 -0.49
C VAL A 253 -9.59 -12.47 -1.86
N ALA A 254 -9.42 -13.37 -2.85
CA ALA A 254 -9.10 -12.97 -4.22
C ALA A 254 -10.17 -12.07 -4.81
N ALA A 255 -11.45 -12.43 -4.70
CA ALA A 255 -12.56 -11.61 -5.20
C ALA A 255 -12.54 -10.20 -4.58
N TRP A 256 -12.38 -10.10 -3.26
CA TRP A 256 -12.39 -8.83 -2.53
C TRP A 256 -11.23 -7.90 -2.90
N ILE A 257 -10.03 -8.45 -3.15
CA ILE A 257 -8.85 -7.71 -3.56
C ILE A 257 -8.92 -7.32 -5.04
N LEU A 258 -9.30 -8.26 -5.92
CA LEU A 258 -9.32 -8.04 -7.37
C LEU A 258 -10.31 -6.96 -7.79
N GLU A 259 -11.44 -6.84 -7.10
CA GLU A 259 -12.40 -5.75 -7.34
C GLU A 259 -11.68 -4.39 -7.24
N LYS A 260 -10.85 -4.20 -6.22
CA LYS A 260 -10.13 -2.93 -6.00
C LYS A 260 -8.95 -2.75 -6.97
N MET A 261 -8.26 -3.83 -7.30
CA MET A 261 -7.23 -3.78 -8.34
C MET A 261 -7.83 -3.39 -9.70
N TYR A 262 -9.05 -3.88 -10.00
CA TYR A 262 -9.76 -3.50 -11.22
C TYR A 262 -10.22 -2.04 -11.22
N GLU A 263 -10.88 -1.60 -10.15
CA GLU A 263 -11.51 -0.29 -10.09
C GLU A 263 -10.52 0.88 -9.98
N TRP A 264 -9.35 0.64 -9.37
CA TRP A 264 -8.41 1.71 -9.01
C TRP A 264 -7.20 1.80 -9.93
N SER A 265 -7.12 0.98 -10.96
CA SER A 265 -5.99 0.93 -11.90
C SER A 265 -6.30 1.60 -13.24
N ASP A 266 -5.25 2.03 -13.94
CA ASP A 266 -5.35 2.59 -15.29
C ASP A 266 -5.33 1.47 -16.35
N LEU A 267 -6.45 0.76 -16.45
CA LEU A 267 -6.60 -0.41 -17.32
C LEU A 267 -6.86 -0.01 -18.76
N LYS A 268 -6.24 -0.74 -19.70
CA LYS A 268 -6.56 -0.67 -21.13
C LYS A 268 -7.69 -1.66 -21.43
N ASN A 269 -8.72 -1.21 -22.12
CA ASN A 269 -9.88 -2.02 -22.50
C ASN A 269 -10.57 -2.76 -21.32
N ASN A 270 -10.50 -2.18 -20.10
CA ASN A 270 -11.01 -2.81 -18.89
C ASN A 270 -10.44 -4.21 -18.61
N ASP A 271 -9.18 -4.41 -18.95
CA ASP A 271 -8.46 -5.67 -18.78
C ASP A 271 -7.37 -5.53 -17.73
N LEU A 272 -7.47 -6.30 -16.62
CA LEU A 272 -6.46 -6.33 -15.55
C LEU A 272 -5.09 -6.77 -16.08
N GLU A 273 -5.06 -7.69 -17.03
CA GLU A 273 -3.81 -8.22 -17.58
C GLU A 273 -3.10 -7.22 -18.54
N SER A 274 -3.77 -6.12 -18.88
CA SER A 274 -3.11 -4.98 -19.56
C SER A 274 -2.09 -4.25 -18.68
N VAL A 275 -2.15 -4.47 -17.36
CA VAL A 275 -1.30 -3.81 -16.36
C VAL A 275 -0.58 -4.81 -15.48
N TYR A 276 -1.26 -5.87 -15.04
CA TYR A 276 -0.72 -6.86 -14.10
C TYR A 276 -0.64 -8.23 -14.73
N SER A 277 0.45 -8.96 -14.52
CA SER A 277 0.43 -10.39 -14.76
C SER A 277 -0.42 -11.11 -13.71
N LYS A 278 -1.00 -12.25 -14.05
CA LYS A 278 -1.69 -13.12 -13.09
C LYS A 278 -0.81 -13.45 -11.90
N ASP A 279 0.48 -13.64 -12.13
CA ASP A 279 1.47 -13.93 -11.09
C ASP A 279 1.59 -12.81 -10.06
N VAL A 280 1.64 -11.55 -10.47
CA VAL A 280 1.73 -10.39 -9.56
C VAL A 280 0.44 -10.26 -8.74
N LEU A 281 -0.73 -10.40 -9.39
CA LEU A 281 -2.03 -10.40 -8.68
C LEU A 281 -2.09 -11.50 -7.64
N LEU A 282 -1.74 -12.72 -8.02
CA LEU A 282 -1.75 -13.88 -7.12
C LEU A 282 -0.68 -13.80 -6.05
N ALA A 283 0.51 -13.28 -6.34
CA ALA A 283 1.55 -13.09 -5.33
C ALA A 283 1.07 -12.15 -4.21
N ASN A 284 0.42 -11.05 -4.55
CA ASN A 284 -0.15 -10.14 -3.55
C ASN A 284 -1.28 -10.81 -2.75
N ILE A 285 -2.22 -11.49 -3.43
CA ILE A 285 -3.32 -12.23 -2.78
C ILE A 285 -2.76 -13.31 -1.85
N MET A 286 -1.75 -14.06 -2.31
CA MET A 286 -1.12 -15.11 -1.52
C MET A 286 -0.49 -14.60 -0.23
N VAL A 287 0.08 -13.40 -0.20
CA VAL A 287 0.58 -12.82 1.06
C VAL A 287 -0.53 -12.78 2.11
N TYR A 288 -1.74 -12.36 1.76
CA TYR A 288 -2.89 -12.33 2.69
C TYR A 288 -3.37 -13.72 3.09
N VAL A 289 -3.45 -14.64 2.12
CA VAL A 289 -3.97 -15.99 2.32
C VAL A 289 -3.01 -16.84 3.15
N LEU A 290 -1.72 -16.82 2.84
CA LEU A 290 -0.69 -17.59 3.54
C LEU A 290 -0.51 -17.17 4.99
N THR A 291 -0.64 -15.89 5.26
CA THR A 291 -0.41 -15.33 6.59
C THR A 291 -1.70 -15.17 7.40
N ASN A 292 -2.86 -15.46 6.80
CA ASN A 292 -4.18 -15.24 7.39
C ASN A 292 -4.40 -13.80 7.88
N THR A 293 -3.81 -12.81 7.19
CA THR A 293 -3.82 -11.42 7.63
C THR A 293 -4.95 -10.57 7.08
N PHE A 294 -5.89 -11.12 6.32
CA PHE A 294 -7.05 -10.37 5.86
C PHE A 294 -7.79 -9.67 7.02
N ASN A 295 -8.00 -10.37 8.13
CA ASN A 295 -8.65 -9.82 9.31
C ASN A 295 -7.86 -8.64 9.88
N THR A 296 -6.62 -8.89 10.25
CA THR A 296 -5.78 -7.89 10.95
C THR A 296 -5.40 -6.71 10.08
N ALA A 297 -5.25 -6.92 8.78
CA ALA A 297 -5.03 -5.85 7.81
C ALA A 297 -6.25 -4.93 7.67
N SER A 298 -7.47 -5.47 7.80
CA SER A 298 -8.69 -4.65 7.78
C SER A 298 -8.87 -3.77 9.02
N TRP A 299 -8.19 -4.09 10.13
CA TRP A 299 -8.28 -3.34 11.39
C TRP A 299 -7.78 -1.90 11.28
N ILE A 300 -6.90 -1.60 10.33
CA ILE A 300 -6.41 -0.23 10.09
C ILE A 300 -7.56 0.74 9.76
N TYR A 301 -8.62 0.28 9.10
CA TYR A 301 -9.79 1.09 8.80
C TYR A 301 -10.61 1.40 10.05
N TYR A 302 -10.80 0.41 10.92
CA TYR A 302 -11.43 0.58 12.22
C TYR A 302 -10.64 1.57 13.08
N GLY A 303 -9.34 1.33 13.23
CA GLY A 303 -8.45 2.21 13.97
C GLY A 303 -8.41 3.63 13.41
N ARG A 304 -8.40 3.79 12.09
CA ARG A 304 -8.47 5.12 11.44
C ARG A 304 -9.74 5.86 11.82
N ARG A 305 -10.89 5.18 11.87
CA ARG A 305 -12.14 5.78 12.32
C ARG A 305 -12.04 6.27 13.77
N GLU A 306 -11.50 5.45 14.66
CA GLU A 306 -11.30 5.81 16.07
C GLU A 306 -10.28 6.96 16.24
N GLU A 307 -9.34 7.11 15.33
CA GLU A 307 -8.35 8.20 15.31
C GLU A 307 -8.88 9.52 14.73
N GLY A 308 -10.15 9.60 14.31
CA GLY A 308 -10.78 10.82 13.74
C GLY A 308 -11.02 10.76 12.23
N GLY A 309 -10.83 9.61 11.60
CA GLY A 309 -11.16 9.37 10.19
C GLY A 309 -10.19 10.01 9.20
N ARG A 310 -10.72 10.80 8.29
CA ARG A 310 -9.95 11.43 7.20
C ARG A 310 -9.49 12.86 7.53
N TYR A 311 -9.75 13.38 8.72
CA TYR A 311 -9.40 14.75 9.09
C TYR A 311 -8.21 14.79 10.06
N PHE A 312 -7.36 15.78 9.87
CA PHE A 312 -6.39 16.16 10.89
C PHE A 312 -7.08 16.72 12.13
N PRO A 313 -6.41 16.75 13.30
CA PRO A 313 -6.95 17.37 14.51
C PRO A 313 -7.35 18.83 14.29
N LYS A 314 -8.24 19.36 15.14
CA LYS A 314 -8.74 20.74 15.01
C LYS A 314 -7.65 21.82 15.14
N ASP A 315 -6.57 21.52 15.82
CA ASP A 315 -5.39 22.40 16.01
C ASP A 315 -4.34 22.23 14.90
N PHE A 316 -4.63 21.40 13.89
CA PHE A 316 -3.74 21.23 12.76
C PHE A 316 -3.57 22.54 11.98
N THR A 317 -2.33 22.86 11.67
CA THR A 317 -2.01 24.00 10.81
C THR A 317 -1.52 23.55 9.44
N LYS A 318 -0.41 22.82 9.40
CA LYS A 318 0.24 22.38 8.16
C LYS A 318 1.29 21.33 8.44
N ILE A 319 1.57 20.47 7.46
CA ILE A 319 2.78 19.67 7.43
C ILE A 319 3.90 20.54 6.87
N GLU A 320 4.85 20.93 7.73
CA GLU A 320 5.89 21.90 7.40
C GLU A 320 7.11 21.31 6.68
N ILE A 321 7.33 19.99 6.77
CA ILE A 321 8.42 19.35 6.04
C ILE A 321 8.16 19.35 4.53
N PRO A 322 9.20 19.37 3.68
CA PRO A 322 9.06 19.26 2.24
C PRO A 322 8.17 18.10 1.82
N THR A 323 7.20 18.37 0.95
CA THR A 323 6.28 17.36 0.44
C THR A 323 6.28 17.33 -1.08
N GLY A 324 6.50 16.13 -1.64
CA GLY A 324 6.34 15.80 -3.05
C GLY A 324 5.03 15.06 -3.30
N ILE A 325 4.37 15.35 -4.41
CA ILE A 325 3.08 14.76 -4.78
C ILE A 325 3.13 14.29 -6.23
N ALA A 326 2.96 12.99 -6.44
CA ALA A 326 2.79 12.37 -7.74
C ALA A 326 1.30 12.16 -8.02
N MET A 327 0.71 12.95 -8.91
CA MET A 327 -0.71 12.91 -9.24
C MET A 327 -0.95 11.99 -10.44
N PHE A 328 -1.38 10.76 -10.18
CA PHE A 328 -1.76 9.82 -11.25
C PHE A 328 -3.21 10.07 -11.69
N PRO A 329 -3.50 10.03 -13.02
CA PRO A 329 -4.80 10.45 -13.55
C PRO A 329 -5.96 9.50 -13.21
N LYS A 330 -5.66 8.22 -12.95
CA LYS A 330 -6.66 7.19 -12.59
C LYS A 330 -6.60 6.79 -11.12
N GLU A 331 -6.17 7.74 -10.27
CA GLU A 331 -6.32 7.55 -8.83
C GLU A 331 -7.81 7.34 -8.46
N MET A 332 -8.08 6.42 -7.52
CA MET A 332 -9.43 6.04 -7.07
C MET A 332 -10.31 7.21 -6.64
N SER A 333 -9.70 8.35 -6.37
CA SER A 333 -10.36 9.57 -5.92
C SER A 333 -9.84 10.76 -6.71
N ALA A 334 -10.74 11.65 -7.12
CA ALA A 334 -10.37 12.90 -7.79
C ALA A 334 -9.40 13.71 -6.91
N TRP A 335 -8.33 14.18 -7.52
CA TRP A 335 -7.38 15.06 -6.85
C TRP A 335 -8.03 16.41 -6.51
N PRO A 336 -7.75 16.97 -5.33
CA PRO A 336 -8.24 18.31 -4.99
C PRO A 336 -7.50 19.39 -5.77
N PRO A 337 -8.06 20.61 -5.81
CA PRO A 337 -7.34 21.78 -6.31
C PRO A 337 -6.01 21.98 -5.58
N GLU A 338 -5.01 22.50 -6.28
CA GLU A 338 -3.68 22.76 -5.68
C GLU A 338 -3.75 23.73 -4.49
N SER A 339 -4.71 24.64 -4.47
CA SER A 339 -4.99 25.53 -3.35
C SER A 339 -5.24 24.73 -2.06
N TYR A 340 -6.08 23.70 -2.16
CA TYR A 340 -6.39 22.81 -1.02
C TYR A 340 -5.20 21.96 -0.59
N ILE A 341 -4.44 21.44 -1.54
CA ILE A 341 -3.22 20.68 -1.26
C ILE A 341 -2.22 21.55 -0.47
N LYS A 342 -2.02 22.80 -0.91
CA LYS A 342 -1.09 23.76 -0.29
C LYS A 342 -1.52 24.22 1.11
N LYS A 343 -2.79 24.06 1.49
CA LYS A 343 -3.24 24.26 2.87
C LYS A 343 -2.73 23.16 3.80
N ILE A 344 -2.61 21.94 3.30
CA ILE A 344 -2.20 20.79 4.10
C ILE A 344 -0.68 20.63 4.13
N PHE A 345 0.03 20.88 3.01
CA PHE A 345 1.43 20.52 2.81
C PHE A 345 2.32 21.69 2.44
N ASN A 346 3.57 21.67 2.92
CA ASN A 346 4.66 22.47 2.37
C ASN A 346 5.13 21.85 1.05
N VAL A 347 4.35 22.06 0.01
CA VAL A 347 4.55 21.47 -1.31
C VAL A 347 5.81 22.02 -1.99
N LYS A 348 6.74 21.12 -2.34
CA LYS A 348 7.95 21.43 -3.11
C LYS A 348 7.90 20.88 -4.54
N GLN A 349 7.11 19.85 -4.77
CA GLN A 349 6.91 19.25 -6.09
C GLN A 349 5.47 18.76 -6.23
N ILE A 350 4.84 19.07 -7.35
CA ILE A 350 3.65 18.39 -7.85
C ILE A 350 3.97 17.93 -9.26
N THR A 351 3.86 16.62 -9.49
CA THR A 351 4.02 16.04 -10.82
C THR A 351 2.69 15.45 -11.27
N LYS A 352 2.10 16.02 -12.33
CA LYS A 352 0.91 15.47 -12.97
C LYS A 352 1.36 14.41 -13.95
N MET A 353 1.07 13.15 -13.66
CA MET A 353 1.44 12.01 -14.51
C MET A 353 0.47 11.89 -15.68
N ASN A 354 0.98 11.38 -16.81
CA ASN A 354 0.17 11.22 -18.02
C ASN A 354 -0.68 9.95 -18.01
N GLU A 355 -0.26 8.93 -17.25
CA GLU A 355 -0.91 7.63 -17.15
C GLU A 355 -0.60 6.98 -15.79
N GLY A 356 -1.36 5.95 -15.43
CA GLY A 356 -1.26 5.22 -14.17
C GLY A 356 -2.41 5.54 -13.20
N GLY A 357 -2.64 4.63 -12.28
CA GLY A 357 -3.71 4.69 -11.27
C GLY A 357 -3.16 4.64 -9.85
N HIS A 358 -3.91 3.97 -9.01
CA HIS A 358 -3.71 3.92 -7.56
C HIS A 358 -2.44 3.17 -7.13
N PHE A 359 -2.01 2.16 -7.90
CA PHE A 359 -0.87 1.30 -7.60
C PHE A 359 0.35 1.60 -8.47
N PRO A 360 0.87 2.84 -8.46
CA PRO A 360 1.87 3.25 -9.46
C PRO A 360 3.19 2.48 -9.39
N ALA A 361 3.54 1.90 -8.25
CA ALA A 361 4.73 1.05 -8.11
C ALA A 361 4.62 -0.24 -8.95
N LEU A 362 3.41 -0.73 -9.20
CA LEU A 362 3.10 -1.86 -10.08
C LEU A 362 2.74 -1.43 -11.49
N GLU A 363 1.94 -0.36 -11.62
CA GLU A 363 1.39 0.08 -12.92
C GLU A 363 2.42 0.83 -13.77
N LYS A 364 3.19 1.72 -13.13
CA LYS A 364 4.13 2.65 -13.76
C LYS A 364 5.39 2.83 -12.91
N PRO A 365 6.13 1.76 -12.60
CA PRO A 365 7.28 1.80 -11.69
C PRO A 365 8.32 2.86 -12.09
N LYS A 366 8.60 3.02 -13.38
CA LYS A 366 9.59 4.01 -13.87
C LYS A 366 9.18 5.44 -13.51
N TYR A 367 7.91 5.80 -13.69
CA TYR A 367 7.43 7.15 -13.39
C TYR A 367 7.54 7.45 -11.89
N LEU A 368 7.16 6.48 -11.06
CA LEU A 368 7.26 6.65 -9.61
C LEU A 368 8.71 6.76 -9.16
N ILE A 369 9.62 5.92 -9.68
CA ILE A 369 11.06 5.96 -9.36
C ILE A 369 11.66 7.32 -9.72
N GLU A 370 11.39 7.81 -10.94
CA GLU A 370 11.91 9.10 -11.42
C GLU A 370 11.41 10.26 -10.57
N ASP A 371 10.13 10.24 -10.19
CA ASP A 371 9.54 11.30 -9.39
C ASP A 371 10.08 11.30 -7.94
N ILE A 372 10.23 10.12 -7.33
CA ILE A 372 10.87 9.94 -6.03
C ILE A 372 12.30 10.49 -6.06
N LYS A 373 13.11 10.06 -7.03
CA LYS A 373 14.51 10.52 -7.18
C LYS A 373 14.58 12.03 -7.35
N LYS A 374 13.78 12.59 -8.27
CA LYS A 374 13.73 14.03 -8.52
C LYS A 374 13.39 14.84 -7.29
N PHE A 375 12.40 14.38 -6.52
CA PHE A 375 11.95 15.08 -5.32
C PHE A 375 13.01 15.01 -4.22
N PHE A 376 13.48 13.83 -3.86
CA PHE A 376 14.40 13.67 -2.72
C PHE A 376 15.85 14.08 -3.03
N LYS A 377 16.22 14.31 -4.29
CA LYS A 377 17.50 14.90 -4.66
C LYS A 377 17.64 16.33 -4.12
N ASN A 378 16.53 17.06 -4.08
CA ASN A 378 16.50 18.48 -3.76
C ASN A 378 15.99 18.77 -2.32
N ASN A 379 15.61 17.71 -1.56
CA ASN A 379 14.99 17.85 -0.24
C ASN A 379 15.51 16.85 0.80
#